data_18a4a6fd1df44dbbc928854604eb40a9
#
_entry.id   18a4a6fd1df44dbbc928854604eb40a9
#
_cell.length_a   1.000
_cell.length_b   1.000
_cell.length_c   1.000
_cell.angle_alpha   90.00
_cell.angle_beta   90.00
_cell.angle_gamma   90.00
#
_symmetry.space_group_name_H-M   'P 1'
#
loop_
_entity.id
_entity.type
_entity.pdbx_description
1 polymer ?
#
loop_
_entity_poly.entity_id
_entity_poly.type
_entity_poly.pdbx_seq_one_letter_code
_entity_poly.pdbx_strand_id
1 'polypeptide(L)'
;MGGPPMGGPVMMGPAGPMPGPMFFPPPPPRRGGGKWVLIVLLLVALVGSVLVNIVQLGVAVAGAAGEVRQTVISGEGSDKVAVVPVDGLIDDSSAQTFETLLKDVEKDTNAKALVVEVDTPGGSATASDEMYHRLDLFKNRKHIPVVIAMKGMATSGGYYVSSAGDYVFAEPGCLTGNIGVLFPRFNLSQFVNQHGVFESTLTAKVAGHSYKNAGSMFQPENPEDEAYLQGLVDGIFAQFKSVVLTGRKGKLVDKDGDIFSGKAFIAGDALARGLIDQIGYPEAAYDYAAKAAGLGAHSVVKYSPNPTLLQLLSAKSNVPGGEAKFSGETLTVSGVSVDARSAADLLTTRPLLLWRGN
;
A
#
# COMPACT_ATOMS: atom_id res chain seq x y z
N MET A 1 42.09 -98.73 -18.08
CA MET A 1 43.15 -99.26 -18.93
C MET A 1 43.48 -98.22 -20.03
N GLY A 2 44.72 -97.93 -20.25
CA GLY A 2 45.16 -97.06 -21.38
C GLY A 2 45.86 -95.78 -20.88
N GLY A 3 47.14 -95.93 -20.69
CA GLY A 3 48.05 -94.82 -20.33
C GLY A 3 48.46 -93.93 -21.56
N PRO A 4 49.07 -92.80 -21.30
CA PRO A 4 49.38 -91.80 -22.32
C PRO A 4 50.68 -92.09 -23.00
N PRO A 5 50.88 -91.66 -24.27
CA PRO A 5 52.13 -91.82 -24.97
C PRO A 5 53.08 -90.64 -24.64
N MET A 6 54.33 -91.00 -24.65
CA MET A 6 55.47 -90.18 -24.36
C MET A 6 55.75 -89.14 -25.48
N GLY A 7 56.23 -87.95 -24.99
CA GLY A 7 56.61 -86.81 -25.85
C GLY A 7 58.01 -86.99 -26.49
N GLY A 8 58.14 -86.51 -27.72
CA GLY A 8 59.39 -86.41 -28.42
C GLY A 8 60.16 -85.12 -28.12
N PRO A 9 61.43 -84.99 -28.45
CA PRO A 9 62.31 -83.90 -28.02
C PRO A 9 62.00 -82.58 -28.74
N VAL A 10 61.92 -81.49 -27.95
CA VAL A 10 61.79 -80.11 -28.41
C VAL A 10 63.16 -79.62 -28.91
N MET A 11 63.25 -79.28 -30.16
CA MET A 11 64.44 -78.56 -30.68
C MET A 11 64.40 -77.11 -30.29
N MET A 12 65.48 -76.62 -29.62
CA MET A 12 65.72 -75.23 -29.40
C MET A 12 66.10 -74.50 -30.68
N GLY A 13 65.22 -73.51 -31.11
CA GLY A 13 65.54 -72.57 -32.17
C GLY A 13 66.42 -71.42 -31.61
N PRO A 14 67.12 -70.68 -32.53
CA PRO A 14 68.10 -69.66 -32.09
C PRO A 14 67.42 -68.47 -31.40
N ALA A 15 68.09 -67.95 -30.37
CA ALA A 15 67.68 -66.81 -29.62
C ALA A 15 67.55 -65.54 -30.48
N GLY A 16 66.32 -65.00 -30.49
CA GLY A 16 66.06 -63.73 -31.15
C GLY A 16 66.72 -62.55 -30.40
N PRO A 17 66.91 -61.42 -31.08
CA PRO A 17 67.60 -60.26 -30.53
C PRO A 17 66.82 -59.70 -29.31
N MET A 18 67.52 -59.30 -28.27
CA MET A 18 66.96 -58.66 -27.02
C MET A 18 66.23 -57.35 -27.35
N PRO A 19 65.08 -57.12 -26.81
CA PRO A 19 64.38 -55.84 -26.97
C PRO A 19 65.21 -54.71 -26.35
N GLY A 20 65.43 -53.63 -27.07
CA GLY A 20 66.12 -52.45 -26.67
C GLY A 20 65.37 -51.74 -25.52
N PRO A 21 66.03 -50.84 -24.80
CA PRO A 21 65.44 -50.14 -23.66
C PRO A 21 64.17 -49.39 -24.09
N MET A 22 63.04 -49.69 -23.41
CA MET A 22 61.78 -48.95 -23.60
C MET A 22 61.95 -47.51 -23.05
N PHE A 23 61.99 -46.52 -23.97
CA PHE A 23 61.87 -45.12 -23.64
C PHE A 23 60.43 -44.84 -23.22
N PHE A 24 60.18 -44.62 -21.93
CA PHE A 24 58.91 -44.05 -21.45
C PHE A 24 58.98 -42.55 -21.68
N PRO A 25 57.94 -41.93 -22.36
CA PRO A 25 57.90 -40.50 -22.46
C PRO A 25 57.72 -39.87 -21.05
N PRO A 26 58.31 -38.70 -20.80
CA PRO A 26 58.14 -38.04 -19.51
C PRO A 26 56.65 -37.76 -19.24
N PRO A 27 56.17 -37.87 -17.98
CA PRO A 27 54.78 -37.59 -17.65
C PRO A 27 54.44 -36.16 -18.06
N PRO A 28 53.20 -35.90 -18.58
CA PRO A 28 52.79 -34.57 -18.96
C PRO A 28 52.87 -33.63 -17.79
N PRO A 29 53.19 -32.34 -18.04
CA PRO A 29 53.29 -31.36 -16.94
C PRO A 29 51.95 -31.25 -16.24
N ARG A 30 51.90 -31.38 -14.91
CA ARG A 30 50.74 -31.18 -14.07
C ARG A 30 50.22 -29.76 -14.34
N ARG A 31 49.13 -29.65 -15.11
CA ARG A 31 48.38 -28.38 -15.27
C ARG A 31 47.97 -27.89 -13.90
N GLY A 32 48.54 -26.76 -13.48
CA GLY A 32 48.33 -26.16 -12.21
C GLY A 32 46.86 -25.86 -11.90
N GLY A 33 46.22 -26.73 -11.14
CA GLY A 33 44.81 -26.53 -10.65
C GLY A 33 44.62 -25.31 -9.74
N GLY A 34 45.74 -24.65 -9.34
CA GLY A 34 45.71 -23.50 -8.44
C GLY A 34 44.95 -22.27 -9.00
N LYS A 35 44.97 -22.07 -10.33
CA LYS A 35 44.23 -20.96 -10.95
C LYS A 35 42.71 -21.14 -10.85
N TRP A 36 42.22 -22.35 -11.00
CA TRP A 36 40.81 -22.66 -10.85
C TRP A 36 40.34 -22.53 -9.41
N VAL A 37 41.12 -22.96 -8.44
CA VAL A 37 40.83 -22.79 -7.01
C VAL A 37 40.76 -21.30 -6.65
N LEU A 38 41.69 -20.48 -7.17
CA LEU A 38 41.68 -19.03 -6.97
C LEU A 38 40.42 -18.39 -7.59
N ILE A 39 40.01 -18.77 -8.80
CA ILE A 39 38.81 -18.27 -9.46
C ILE A 39 37.54 -18.63 -8.66
N VAL A 40 37.43 -19.87 -8.17
CA VAL A 40 36.31 -20.29 -7.32
C VAL A 40 36.27 -19.51 -6.02
N LEU A 41 37.42 -19.30 -5.36
CA LEU A 41 37.47 -18.48 -4.14
C LEU A 41 37.08 -17.03 -4.39
N LEU A 42 37.50 -16.43 -5.50
CA LEU A 42 37.08 -15.08 -5.89
C LEU A 42 35.61 -14.98 -6.19
N LEU A 43 35.01 -16.00 -6.88
CA LEU A 43 33.57 -16.05 -7.12
C LEU A 43 32.78 -16.20 -5.83
N VAL A 44 33.20 -17.05 -4.91
CA VAL A 44 32.56 -17.18 -3.58
C VAL A 44 32.66 -15.89 -2.79
N ALA A 45 33.82 -15.22 -2.79
CA ALA A 45 34.02 -13.93 -2.15
C ALA A 45 33.12 -12.84 -2.78
N LEU A 46 32.98 -12.84 -4.13
CA LEU A 46 32.10 -11.91 -4.85
C LEU A 46 30.64 -12.13 -4.49
N VAL A 47 30.17 -13.38 -4.53
CA VAL A 47 28.80 -13.75 -4.14
C VAL A 47 28.54 -13.38 -2.68
N GLY A 48 29.46 -13.68 -1.78
CA GLY A 48 29.39 -13.28 -0.38
C GLY A 48 29.30 -11.76 -0.20
N SER A 49 30.12 -11.00 -0.93
CA SER A 49 30.07 -9.53 -0.92
C SER A 49 28.75 -8.99 -1.43
N VAL A 50 28.21 -9.55 -2.52
CA VAL A 50 26.89 -9.16 -3.06
C VAL A 50 25.78 -9.45 -2.05
N LEU A 51 25.79 -10.62 -1.41
CA LEU A 51 24.79 -10.97 -0.39
C LEU A 51 24.87 -10.02 0.83
N VAL A 52 26.07 -9.71 1.32
CA VAL A 52 26.25 -8.75 2.41
C VAL A 52 25.75 -7.36 2.02
N ASN A 53 26.03 -6.89 0.81
CA ASN A 53 25.52 -5.61 0.33
C ASN A 53 23.99 -5.60 0.20
N ILE A 54 23.36 -6.70 -0.26
CA ILE A 54 21.89 -6.83 -0.32
C ILE A 54 21.30 -6.80 1.10
N VAL A 55 21.89 -7.50 2.06
CA VAL A 55 21.44 -7.49 3.46
C VAL A 55 21.63 -6.11 4.08
N GLN A 56 22.75 -5.44 3.87
CA GLN A 56 22.99 -4.08 4.36
C GLN A 56 22.01 -3.08 3.74
N LEU A 57 21.73 -3.20 2.43
CA LEU A 57 20.72 -2.39 1.77
C LEU A 57 19.32 -2.66 2.34
N GLY A 58 18.99 -3.93 2.58
CA GLY A 58 17.72 -4.33 3.21
C GLY A 58 17.56 -3.76 4.62
N VAL A 59 18.61 -3.81 5.45
CA VAL A 59 18.61 -3.22 6.81
C VAL A 59 18.53 -1.70 6.75
N ALA A 60 19.25 -1.04 5.85
CA ALA A 60 19.19 0.41 5.68
C ALA A 60 17.80 0.87 5.21
N VAL A 61 17.17 0.13 4.30
CA VAL A 61 15.81 0.39 3.83
C VAL A 61 14.77 0.14 4.94
N ALA A 62 14.91 -0.94 5.69
CA ALA A 62 14.01 -1.25 6.82
C ALA A 62 14.17 -0.25 7.96
N GLY A 63 15.40 0.22 8.25
CA GLY A 63 15.65 1.27 9.24
C GLY A 63 15.07 2.63 8.84
N ALA A 64 15.13 2.97 7.55
CA ALA A 64 14.56 4.21 7.02
C ALA A 64 13.02 4.17 6.93
N ALA A 65 12.43 2.98 6.82
CA ALA A 65 10.97 2.81 6.66
C ALA A 65 10.15 3.12 7.93
N GLY A 66 10.80 3.36 9.08
CA GLY A 66 10.12 3.66 10.35
C GLY A 66 10.26 5.11 10.81
N GLU A 67 11.06 5.94 10.16
CA GLU A 67 11.27 7.32 10.58
C GLU A 67 10.32 8.29 9.86
N VAL A 68 9.69 9.18 10.63
CA VAL A 68 8.85 10.26 10.12
C VAL A 68 9.75 11.45 9.78
N ARG A 69 9.63 11.94 8.55
CA ARG A 69 10.34 13.14 8.11
C ARG A 69 9.55 14.38 8.49
N GLN A 70 10.21 15.32 9.16
CA GLN A 70 9.67 16.64 9.46
C GLN A 70 10.25 17.67 8.47
N THR A 71 9.36 18.45 7.85
CA THR A 71 9.74 19.52 6.91
C THR A 71 9.05 20.81 7.32
N VAL A 72 9.81 21.86 7.57
CA VAL A 72 9.25 23.18 7.86
C VAL A 72 8.63 23.74 6.58
N ILE A 73 7.33 24.09 6.62
CA ILE A 73 6.61 24.73 5.55
C ILE A 73 6.79 26.26 5.65
N SER A 74 6.63 26.80 6.86
CA SER A 74 6.72 28.24 7.11
C SER A 74 6.99 28.54 8.60
N GLY A 75 7.42 29.77 8.91
CA GLY A 75 7.68 30.26 10.25
C GLY A 75 9.01 29.78 10.84
N GLU A 76 9.41 30.36 12.00
CA GLU A 76 10.71 30.14 12.65
C GLU A 76 10.58 29.88 14.16
N GLY A 77 9.35 29.77 14.68
CA GLY A 77 9.12 29.54 16.12
C GLY A 77 9.43 28.12 16.57
N SER A 78 9.67 27.93 17.88
CA SER A 78 9.85 26.61 18.50
C SER A 78 8.54 25.84 18.63
N ASP A 79 7.44 26.54 18.90
CA ASP A 79 6.10 25.92 18.92
C ASP A 79 5.65 25.59 17.49
N LYS A 80 4.98 24.46 17.34
CA LYS A 80 4.66 23.91 16.01
C LYS A 80 3.16 23.77 15.81
N VAL A 81 2.71 24.15 14.62
CA VAL A 81 1.51 23.63 14.00
C VAL A 81 1.94 22.40 13.19
N ALA A 82 1.61 21.22 13.68
CA ALA A 82 1.91 19.96 12.99
C ALA A 82 0.93 19.77 11.82
N VAL A 83 1.44 19.35 10.67
CA VAL A 83 0.64 19.05 9.47
C VAL A 83 0.81 17.58 9.10
N VAL A 84 -0.29 16.84 9.03
CA VAL A 84 -0.33 15.43 8.66
C VAL A 84 -1.20 15.23 7.43
N PRO A 85 -0.70 14.62 6.35
CA PRO A 85 -1.48 14.38 5.14
C PRO A 85 -2.33 13.10 5.21
N VAL A 86 -3.49 13.14 4.56
CA VAL A 86 -4.33 12.01 4.17
C VAL A 86 -4.55 12.13 2.67
N ASP A 87 -3.64 11.55 1.89
CA ASP A 87 -3.60 11.68 0.44
C ASP A 87 -3.90 10.34 -0.25
N GLY A 88 -4.62 10.38 -1.39
CA GLY A 88 -4.88 9.22 -2.23
C GLY A 88 -5.93 8.26 -1.68
N LEU A 89 -5.90 6.99 -2.09
CA LEU A 89 -6.89 5.99 -1.67
C LEU A 89 -6.70 5.61 -0.21
N ILE A 90 -7.80 5.58 0.56
CA ILE A 90 -7.78 5.11 1.94
C ILE A 90 -7.84 3.58 1.98
N ASP A 91 -6.78 2.97 2.44
CA ASP A 91 -6.61 1.54 2.66
C ASP A 91 -5.88 1.26 3.98
N ASP A 92 -5.63 0.00 4.29
CA ASP A 92 -4.94 -0.41 5.52
C ASP A 92 -3.53 0.19 5.62
N SER A 93 -2.82 0.35 4.49
CA SER A 93 -1.46 0.91 4.46
C SER A 93 -1.47 2.40 4.80
N SER A 94 -2.42 3.14 4.21
CA SER A 94 -2.60 4.57 4.49
C SER A 94 -3.04 4.81 5.92
N ALA A 95 -3.91 3.95 6.48
CA ALA A 95 -4.33 4.02 7.88
C ALA A 95 -3.15 3.78 8.85
N GLN A 96 -2.30 2.78 8.56
CA GLN A 96 -1.09 2.50 9.35
C GLN A 96 -0.07 3.66 9.27
N THR A 97 0.10 4.23 8.08
CA THR A 97 0.94 5.41 7.87
C THR A 97 0.42 6.59 8.69
N PHE A 98 -0.86 6.89 8.60
CA PHE A 98 -1.51 7.96 9.37
C PHE A 98 -1.33 7.78 10.88
N GLU A 99 -1.54 6.56 11.39
CA GLU A 99 -1.29 6.25 12.81
C GLU A 99 0.16 6.53 13.20
N THR A 100 1.13 6.16 12.35
CA THR A 100 2.56 6.40 12.62
C THR A 100 2.86 7.89 12.70
N LEU A 101 2.32 8.68 11.77
CA LEU A 101 2.47 10.14 11.77
C LEU A 101 1.84 10.77 13.01
N LEU A 102 0.63 10.35 13.40
CA LEU A 102 -0.02 10.85 14.61
C LEU A 102 0.78 10.52 15.88
N LYS A 103 1.32 9.31 16.00
CA LYS A 103 2.18 8.91 17.13
C LYS A 103 3.43 9.77 17.23
N ASP A 104 3.98 10.20 16.10
CA ASP A 104 5.16 11.05 16.10
C ASP A 104 4.82 12.49 16.50
N VAL A 105 3.71 13.02 16.00
CA VAL A 105 3.16 14.30 16.49
C VAL A 105 2.80 14.23 17.98
N GLU A 106 2.27 13.10 18.47
CA GLU A 106 1.92 12.89 19.87
C GLU A 106 3.16 12.97 20.79
N LYS A 107 4.32 12.47 20.33
CA LYS A 107 5.60 12.54 21.06
C LYS A 107 6.23 13.94 21.02
N ASP A 108 5.94 14.73 19.99
CA ASP A 108 6.51 16.07 19.88
C ASP A 108 5.82 17.02 20.87
N THR A 109 6.58 17.43 21.90
CA THR A 109 6.10 18.36 22.93
C THR A 109 5.92 19.78 22.42
N ASN A 110 6.54 20.13 21.30
CA ASN A 110 6.41 21.41 20.63
C ASN A 110 5.19 21.48 19.70
N ALA A 111 4.57 20.36 19.33
CA ALA A 111 3.33 20.36 18.59
C ALA A 111 2.16 20.84 19.47
N LYS A 112 1.64 22.04 19.15
CA LYS A 112 0.59 22.74 19.91
C LYS A 112 -0.74 22.78 19.18
N ALA A 113 -0.75 22.48 17.88
CA ALA A 113 -1.94 22.30 17.06
C ALA A 113 -1.66 21.25 16.00
N LEU A 114 -2.71 20.61 15.52
CA LEU A 114 -2.65 19.66 14.39
C LEU A 114 -3.53 20.16 13.26
N VAL A 115 -3.00 20.16 12.06
CA VAL A 115 -3.78 20.29 10.82
C VAL A 115 -3.69 18.97 10.06
N VAL A 116 -4.83 18.40 9.69
CA VAL A 116 -4.91 17.25 8.80
C VAL A 116 -5.27 17.74 7.41
N GLU A 117 -4.31 17.67 6.49
CA GLU A 117 -4.56 17.92 5.07
C GLU A 117 -5.23 16.70 4.45
N VAL A 118 -6.39 16.88 3.81
CA VAL A 118 -7.15 15.77 3.24
C VAL A 118 -7.30 15.99 1.73
N ASP A 119 -6.76 15.05 0.94
CA ASP A 119 -6.90 15.01 -0.53
C ASP A 119 -7.12 13.57 -1.01
N THR A 120 -8.35 13.08 -0.85
CA THR A 120 -8.69 11.66 -1.07
C THR A 120 -10.11 11.48 -1.62
N PRO A 121 -10.31 10.52 -2.54
CA PRO A 121 -11.66 10.09 -2.95
C PRO A 121 -12.36 9.21 -1.89
N GLY A 122 -11.68 8.87 -0.78
CA GLY A 122 -12.11 7.88 0.19
C GLY A 122 -11.48 6.52 -0.04
N GLY A 123 -12.14 5.44 0.39
CA GLY A 123 -11.62 4.08 0.25
C GLY A 123 -12.30 3.07 1.17
N SER A 124 -11.53 2.20 1.79
CA SER A 124 -12.02 1.17 2.71
C SER A 124 -12.78 1.78 3.89
N ALA A 125 -13.99 1.27 4.16
CA ALA A 125 -14.79 1.69 5.31
C ALA A 125 -14.05 1.45 6.63
N THR A 126 -13.42 0.29 6.77
CA THR A 126 -12.67 -0.10 7.98
C THR A 126 -11.45 0.81 8.18
N ALA A 127 -10.67 1.06 7.13
CA ALA A 127 -9.50 1.93 7.23
C ALA A 127 -9.90 3.38 7.55
N SER A 128 -11.01 3.87 6.98
CA SER A 128 -11.54 5.21 7.28
C SER A 128 -12.00 5.33 8.74
N ASP A 129 -12.66 4.31 9.26
CA ASP A 129 -13.08 4.24 10.68
C ASP A 129 -11.86 4.16 11.61
N GLU A 130 -10.85 3.39 11.27
CA GLU A 130 -9.61 3.31 12.03
C GLU A 130 -8.90 4.68 12.08
N MET A 131 -8.75 5.36 10.94
CA MET A 131 -8.14 6.70 10.91
C MET A 131 -8.94 7.70 11.74
N TYR A 132 -10.27 7.71 11.63
CA TYR A 132 -11.15 8.54 12.47
C TYR A 132 -10.92 8.26 13.96
N HIS A 133 -10.96 6.99 14.35
CA HIS A 133 -10.76 6.57 15.74
C HIS A 133 -9.38 6.99 16.27
N ARG A 134 -8.31 6.84 15.47
CA ARG A 134 -6.95 7.27 15.85
C ARG A 134 -6.88 8.79 16.05
N LEU A 135 -7.55 9.55 15.18
CA LEU A 135 -7.59 11.01 15.31
C LEU A 135 -8.40 11.46 16.54
N ASP A 136 -9.51 10.80 16.83
CA ASP A 136 -10.31 11.06 18.02
C ASP A 136 -9.55 10.72 19.31
N LEU A 137 -8.86 9.58 19.35
CA LEU A 137 -7.96 9.24 20.47
C LEU A 137 -6.84 10.26 20.65
N PHE A 138 -6.23 10.72 19.55
CA PHE A 138 -5.20 11.76 19.58
C PHE A 138 -5.74 13.05 20.21
N LYS A 139 -6.90 13.54 19.78
CA LYS A 139 -7.57 14.71 20.37
C LYS A 139 -7.76 14.56 21.88
N ASN A 140 -8.28 13.41 22.29
CA ASN A 140 -8.59 13.13 23.71
C ASN A 140 -7.33 13.01 24.58
N ARG A 141 -6.16 12.72 23.99
CA ARG A 141 -4.88 12.61 24.74
C ARG A 141 -4.10 13.90 24.76
N LYS A 142 -3.98 14.56 23.61
CA LYS A 142 -3.13 15.77 23.47
C LYS A 142 -3.84 17.04 23.91
N HIS A 143 -5.18 17.10 23.81
CA HIS A 143 -5.99 18.29 24.12
C HIS A 143 -5.52 19.54 23.37
N ILE A 144 -5.07 19.39 22.13
CA ILE A 144 -4.69 20.49 21.22
C ILE A 144 -5.73 20.63 20.11
N PRO A 145 -5.87 21.82 19.50
CA PRO A 145 -6.78 22.01 18.37
C PRO A 145 -6.44 21.09 17.20
N VAL A 146 -7.46 20.45 16.62
CA VAL A 146 -7.36 19.64 15.40
C VAL A 146 -8.19 20.28 14.31
N VAL A 147 -7.53 20.79 13.29
CA VAL A 147 -8.14 21.47 12.15
C VAL A 147 -8.00 20.60 10.89
N ILE A 148 -9.07 20.52 10.12
CA ILE A 148 -9.05 19.83 8.82
C ILE A 148 -8.87 20.86 7.72
N ALA A 149 -7.99 20.56 6.78
CA ALA A 149 -7.78 21.32 5.54
C ALA A 149 -8.05 20.42 4.33
N MET A 150 -9.28 20.47 3.82
CA MET A 150 -9.68 19.74 2.62
C MET A 150 -9.14 20.43 1.38
N LYS A 151 -8.41 19.69 0.54
CA LYS A 151 -7.81 20.20 -0.71
C LYS A 151 -8.73 19.89 -1.91
N GLY A 152 -8.19 19.33 -2.98
CA GLY A 152 -8.96 19.04 -4.19
C GLY A 152 -10.16 18.13 -3.97
N MET A 153 -9.99 17.10 -3.13
CA MET A 153 -11.05 16.14 -2.84
C MET A 153 -10.98 15.63 -1.39
N ALA A 154 -12.12 15.61 -0.70
CA ALA A 154 -12.26 15.01 0.62
C ALA A 154 -13.64 14.34 0.73
N THR A 155 -13.82 13.27 -0.07
CA THR A 155 -15.11 12.59 -0.23
C THR A 155 -15.14 11.26 0.50
N SER A 156 -16.36 10.79 0.84
CA SER A 156 -16.60 9.47 1.38
C SER A 156 -15.72 9.20 2.64
N GLY A 157 -14.81 8.23 2.61
CA GLY A 157 -13.86 7.98 3.70
C GLY A 157 -13.04 9.20 4.12
N GLY A 158 -12.72 10.10 3.18
CA GLY A 158 -12.05 11.37 3.48
C GLY A 158 -12.92 12.29 4.34
N TYR A 159 -14.22 12.36 4.05
CA TYR A 159 -15.16 13.10 4.90
C TYR A 159 -15.39 12.41 6.25
N TYR A 160 -15.37 11.07 6.25
CA TYR A 160 -15.47 10.28 7.48
C TYR A 160 -14.36 10.68 8.47
N VAL A 161 -13.09 10.63 8.03
CA VAL A 161 -11.93 11.04 8.85
C VAL A 161 -12.02 12.50 9.26
N SER A 162 -12.42 13.38 8.33
CA SER A 162 -12.55 14.81 8.56
C SER A 162 -13.58 15.17 9.63
N SER A 163 -14.56 14.28 9.88
CA SER A 163 -15.58 14.47 10.92
C SER A 163 -15.03 14.44 12.34
N ALA A 164 -13.77 14.00 12.56
CA ALA A 164 -13.09 14.07 13.85
C ALA A 164 -12.50 15.46 14.17
N GLY A 165 -12.37 16.36 13.16
CA GLY A 165 -11.80 17.68 13.36
C GLY A 165 -12.68 18.63 14.18
N ASP A 166 -12.05 19.59 14.86
CA ASP A 166 -12.76 20.65 15.58
C ASP A 166 -13.30 21.73 14.65
N TYR A 167 -12.54 21.99 13.57
CA TYR A 167 -12.87 22.98 12.56
C TYR A 167 -12.43 22.46 11.17
N VAL A 168 -13.27 22.67 10.18
CA VAL A 168 -13.10 22.11 8.84
C VAL A 168 -13.04 23.21 7.79
N PHE A 169 -11.88 23.36 7.15
CA PHE A 169 -11.68 24.17 5.96
C PHE A 169 -11.79 23.31 4.69
N ALA A 170 -12.25 23.93 3.60
CA ALA A 170 -12.14 23.34 2.27
C ALA A 170 -11.71 24.39 1.27
N GLU A 171 -10.84 24.03 0.34
CA GLU A 171 -10.50 24.88 -0.80
C GLU A 171 -11.75 25.19 -1.64
N PRO A 172 -11.81 26.37 -2.34
CA PRO A 172 -13.00 26.77 -3.10
C PRO A 172 -13.47 25.73 -4.13
N GLY A 173 -12.55 25.00 -4.75
CA GLY A 173 -12.82 23.96 -5.75
C GLY A 173 -12.96 22.54 -5.16
N CYS A 174 -12.87 22.38 -3.86
CA CYS A 174 -12.91 21.06 -3.21
C CYS A 174 -14.25 20.38 -3.43
N LEU A 175 -14.19 19.08 -3.76
CA LEU A 175 -15.33 18.16 -3.69
C LEU A 175 -15.31 17.44 -2.35
N THR A 176 -16.44 17.48 -1.62
CA THR A 176 -16.54 16.86 -0.29
C THR A 176 -17.93 16.23 -0.07
N GLY A 177 -18.17 15.67 1.13
CA GLY A 177 -19.37 14.91 1.40
C GLY A 177 -19.31 13.51 0.81
N ASN A 178 -20.19 13.17 -0.14
CA ASN A 178 -20.34 11.81 -0.70
C ASN A 178 -20.54 10.78 0.42
N ILE A 179 -21.43 11.11 1.38
CA ILE A 179 -21.71 10.31 2.57
C ILE A 179 -22.59 9.16 2.16
N GLY A 180 -21.95 8.02 1.88
CA GLY A 180 -22.61 6.82 1.38
C GLY A 180 -21.68 5.63 1.43
N VAL A 181 -22.25 4.44 1.24
CA VAL A 181 -21.52 3.15 1.18
C VAL A 181 -21.94 2.44 -0.09
N LEU A 182 -21.00 1.90 -0.80
CA LEU A 182 -21.25 1.05 -1.95
C LEU A 182 -20.54 -0.30 -1.81
N PHE A 183 -21.20 -1.34 -2.27
CA PHE A 183 -20.67 -2.69 -2.38
C PHE A 183 -20.85 -3.16 -3.83
N PRO A 184 -19.90 -2.87 -4.74
CA PRO A 184 -20.04 -3.19 -6.15
C PRO A 184 -20.07 -4.71 -6.37
N ARG A 185 -21.05 -5.18 -7.14
CA ARG A 185 -21.20 -6.59 -7.53
C ARG A 185 -21.42 -6.69 -9.03
N PHE A 186 -20.92 -7.76 -9.60
CA PHE A 186 -21.21 -8.13 -10.98
C PHE A 186 -21.93 -9.48 -10.98
N ASN A 187 -22.95 -9.65 -11.81
CA ASN A 187 -23.61 -10.92 -12.00
C ASN A 187 -23.32 -11.46 -13.40
N LEU A 188 -22.57 -12.55 -13.47
CA LEU A 188 -22.18 -13.24 -14.70
C LEU A 188 -22.91 -14.59 -14.87
N SER A 189 -23.90 -14.91 -14.03
CA SER A 189 -24.56 -16.21 -14.02
C SER A 189 -25.16 -16.59 -15.38
N GLN A 190 -25.81 -15.65 -16.07
CA GLN A 190 -26.34 -15.89 -17.41
C GLN A 190 -25.25 -16.18 -18.45
N PHE A 191 -24.15 -15.44 -18.39
CA PHE A 191 -23.03 -15.62 -19.29
C PHE A 191 -22.39 -17.01 -19.14
N VAL A 192 -22.07 -17.41 -17.91
CA VAL A 192 -21.44 -18.73 -17.67
C VAL A 192 -22.40 -19.87 -18.00
N ASN A 193 -23.67 -19.76 -17.69
CA ASN A 193 -24.69 -20.76 -18.02
C ASN A 193 -24.83 -20.97 -19.54
N GLN A 194 -24.80 -19.91 -20.34
CA GLN A 194 -24.81 -19.99 -21.81
C GLN A 194 -23.60 -20.74 -22.38
N HIS A 195 -22.49 -20.76 -21.65
CA HIS A 195 -21.26 -21.47 -22.03
C HIS A 195 -21.11 -22.84 -21.35
N GLY A 196 -22.14 -23.34 -20.69
CA GLY A 196 -22.14 -24.67 -20.05
C GLY A 196 -21.27 -24.74 -18.80
N VAL A 197 -20.99 -23.60 -18.14
CA VAL A 197 -20.23 -23.52 -16.90
C VAL A 197 -21.21 -23.28 -15.75
N PHE A 198 -21.11 -24.06 -14.68
CA PHE A 198 -21.96 -23.97 -13.49
C PHE A 198 -21.10 -23.84 -12.26
N GLU A 199 -21.47 -22.93 -11.36
CA GLU A 199 -20.89 -22.90 -10.03
C GLU A 199 -21.48 -24.00 -9.15
N SER A 200 -20.63 -24.82 -8.53
CA SER A 200 -20.99 -25.89 -7.60
C SER A 200 -20.25 -25.71 -6.27
N THR A 201 -20.63 -24.66 -5.52
CA THR A 201 -20.02 -24.36 -4.22
C THR A 201 -20.81 -25.06 -3.10
N LEU A 202 -20.11 -25.86 -2.28
CA LEU A 202 -20.67 -26.47 -1.08
C LEU A 202 -20.38 -25.59 0.13
N THR A 203 -21.44 -25.26 0.88
CA THR A 203 -21.34 -24.45 2.11
C THR A 203 -21.95 -25.19 3.29
N ALA A 204 -21.43 -24.96 4.51
CA ALA A 204 -22.10 -25.36 5.72
C ALA A 204 -23.44 -24.61 5.86
N LYS A 205 -24.50 -25.31 6.27
CA LYS A 205 -25.85 -24.74 6.41
C LYS A 205 -26.33 -24.84 7.86
N VAL A 206 -27.00 -23.80 8.34
CA VAL A 206 -27.73 -23.79 9.61
C VAL A 206 -29.20 -23.52 9.30
N ALA A 207 -30.11 -24.41 9.77
CA ALA A 207 -31.54 -24.32 9.44
C ALA A 207 -31.84 -24.26 7.93
N GLY A 208 -31.01 -24.89 7.11
CA GLY A 208 -31.17 -24.93 5.66
C GLY A 208 -30.56 -23.73 4.90
N HIS A 209 -30.07 -22.70 5.59
CA HIS A 209 -29.52 -21.46 5.01
C HIS A 209 -28.01 -21.36 5.17
N SER A 210 -27.35 -20.69 4.22
CA SER A 210 -25.95 -20.28 4.29
C SER A 210 -25.72 -19.02 3.48
N TYR A 211 -25.32 -17.96 4.14
CA TYR A 211 -24.92 -16.70 3.48
C TYR A 211 -23.42 -16.66 3.12
N LYS A 212 -22.71 -17.80 3.28
CA LYS A 212 -21.27 -17.84 2.99
C LYS A 212 -20.93 -17.61 1.52
N ASN A 213 -21.87 -17.89 0.62
CA ASN A 213 -21.75 -17.66 -0.81
C ASN A 213 -22.71 -16.57 -1.34
N ALA A 214 -23.29 -15.79 -0.45
CA ALA A 214 -24.15 -14.70 -0.83
C ALA A 214 -23.41 -13.69 -1.71
N GLY A 215 -24.02 -13.29 -2.84
CA GLY A 215 -23.42 -12.37 -3.79
C GLY A 215 -22.38 -12.97 -4.73
N SER A 216 -22.32 -14.33 -4.86
CA SER A 216 -21.49 -14.95 -5.91
C SER A 216 -21.83 -14.39 -7.29
N MET A 217 -20.81 -14.02 -8.06
CA MET A 217 -20.99 -13.48 -9.40
C MET A 217 -21.47 -14.55 -10.42
N PHE A 218 -21.38 -15.83 -10.08
CA PHE A 218 -21.71 -16.93 -10.99
C PHE A 218 -23.04 -17.61 -10.67
N GLN A 219 -23.72 -17.18 -9.59
CA GLN A 219 -25.05 -17.69 -9.25
C GLN A 219 -26.15 -16.67 -9.63
N PRO A 220 -27.35 -17.14 -9.99
CA PRO A 220 -28.51 -16.27 -10.14
C PRO A 220 -28.74 -15.43 -8.89
N GLU A 221 -29.26 -14.22 -9.06
CA GLU A 221 -29.63 -13.37 -7.94
C GLU A 221 -30.69 -14.07 -7.06
N ASN A 222 -30.51 -13.95 -5.76
CA ASN A 222 -31.39 -14.48 -4.75
C ASN A 222 -31.85 -13.32 -3.85
N PRO A 223 -33.14 -13.02 -3.75
CA PRO A 223 -33.65 -11.91 -2.94
C PRO A 223 -33.27 -12.00 -1.46
N GLU A 224 -33.08 -13.20 -0.90
CA GLU A 224 -32.68 -13.40 0.50
C GLU A 224 -31.21 -13.00 0.70
N ASP A 225 -30.32 -13.39 -0.22
CA ASP A 225 -28.92 -13.00 -0.22
C ASP A 225 -28.78 -11.50 -0.42
N GLU A 226 -29.59 -10.92 -1.30
CA GLU A 226 -29.60 -9.47 -1.56
C GLU A 226 -30.03 -8.70 -0.31
N ALA A 227 -31.09 -9.10 0.36
CA ALA A 227 -31.54 -8.48 1.60
C ALA A 227 -30.47 -8.56 2.70
N TYR A 228 -29.78 -9.69 2.80
CA TYR A 228 -28.66 -9.86 3.75
C TYR A 228 -27.51 -8.90 3.45
N LEU A 229 -27.06 -8.83 2.19
CA LEU A 229 -25.97 -7.96 1.78
C LEU A 229 -26.33 -6.49 1.91
N GLN A 230 -27.59 -6.12 1.57
CA GLN A 230 -28.09 -4.76 1.78
C GLN A 230 -28.07 -4.39 3.27
N GLY A 231 -28.45 -5.31 4.15
CA GLY A 231 -28.35 -5.09 5.60
C GLY A 231 -26.94 -4.79 6.09
N LEU A 232 -25.92 -5.42 5.49
CA LEU A 232 -24.51 -5.11 5.80
C LEU A 232 -24.14 -3.70 5.35
N VAL A 233 -24.54 -3.30 4.13
CA VAL A 233 -24.29 -1.96 3.60
C VAL A 233 -25.00 -0.90 4.46
N ASP A 234 -26.23 -1.14 4.84
CA ASP A 234 -27.02 -0.23 5.68
C ASP A 234 -26.42 -0.09 7.09
N GLY A 235 -25.86 -1.18 7.65
CA GLY A 235 -25.16 -1.14 8.93
C GLY A 235 -23.91 -0.26 8.89
N ILE A 236 -23.07 -0.41 7.86
CA ILE A 236 -21.87 0.42 7.65
C ILE A 236 -22.27 1.88 7.41
N PHE A 237 -23.34 2.10 6.62
CA PHE A 237 -23.86 3.44 6.37
C PHE A 237 -24.40 4.12 7.64
N ALA A 238 -25.11 3.38 8.49
CA ALA A 238 -25.61 3.91 9.77
C ALA A 238 -24.46 4.36 10.67
N GLN A 239 -23.35 3.63 10.70
CA GLN A 239 -22.13 4.03 11.40
C GLN A 239 -21.55 5.32 10.84
N PHE A 240 -21.39 5.41 9.49
CA PHE A 240 -20.90 6.63 8.84
C PHE A 240 -21.77 7.84 9.20
N LYS A 241 -23.10 7.69 9.05
CA LYS A 241 -24.05 8.73 9.42
C LYS A 241 -23.91 9.18 10.88
N SER A 242 -23.74 8.24 11.80
CA SER A 242 -23.53 8.52 13.22
C SER A 242 -22.27 9.35 13.49
N VAL A 243 -21.15 9.01 12.82
CA VAL A 243 -19.88 9.75 12.90
C VAL A 243 -20.07 11.19 12.43
N VAL A 244 -20.71 11.39 11.27
CA VAL A 244 -20.98 12.74 10.74
C VAL A 244 -21.91 13.54 11.65
N LEU A 245 -22.99 12.93 12.13
CA LEU A 245 -23.91 13.59 13.07
C LEU A 245 -23.21 13.99 14.37
N THR A 246 -22.25 13.23 14.83
CA THR A 246 -21.44 13.52 16.01
C THR A 246 -20.46 14.66 15.74
N GLY A 247 -19.65 14.55 14.69
CA GLY A 247 -18.62 15.54 14.35
C GLY A 247 -19.18 16.89 13.90
N ARG A 248 -20.38 16.88 13.32
CA ARG A 248 -21.06 18.11 12.83
C ARG A 248 -22.29 18.46 13.67
N LYS A 249 -22.32 18.06 14.95
CA LYS A 249 -23.45 18.29 15.85
C LYS A 249 -23.85 19.77 15.91
N GLY A 250 -25.12 20.02 15.59
CA GLY A 250 -25.69 21.38 15.63
C GLY A 250 -25.29 22.28 14.45
N LYS A 251 -24.48 21.77 13.49
CA LYS A 251 -24.03 22.54 12.32
C LYS A 251 -24.74 22.17 11.03
N LEU A 252 -25.24 20.92 10.91
CA LEU A 252 -25.87 20.43 9.68
C LEU A 252 -27.18 21.11 9.36
N VAL A 253 -27.36 21.48 8.10
CA VAL A 253 -28.56 22.07 7.52
C VAL A 253 -28.97 21.24 6.30
N ASP A 254 -29.82 20.24 6.50
CA ASP A 254 -30.28 19.30 5.47
C ASP A 254 -31.67 19.67 4.96
N LYS A 255 -31.76 20.77 4.22
CA LYS A 255 -33.04 21.28 3.68
C LYS A 255 -33.65 20.36 2.62
N ASP A 256 -32.79 19.73 1.82
CA ASP A 256 -33.18 18.95 0.66
C ASP A 256 -33.22 17.44 0.96
N GLY A 257 -32.77 17.01 2.14
CA GLY A 257 -32.67 15.60 2.52
C GLY A 257 -31.56 14.85 1.77
N ASP A 258 -30.56 15.56 1.21
CA ASP A 258 -29.58 15.00 0.31
C ASP A 258 -28.15 14.81 0.93
N ILE A 259 -27.91 15.30 2.14
CA ILE A 259 -26.62 15.17 2.83
C ILE A 259 -26.17 13.70 2.91
N PHE A 260 -27.10 12.81 3.21
CA PHE A 260 -26.83 11.39 3.41
C PHE A 260 -27.23 10.52 2.20
N SER A 261 -27.34 11.10 1.01
CA SER A 261 -27.73 10.40 -0.22
C SER A 261 -26.56 9.85 -1.03
N GLY A 262 -25.32 10.01 -0.54
CA GLY A 262 -24.12 9.71 -1.31
C GLY A 262 -23.74 10.82 -2.31
N LYS A 263 -24.39 11.99 -2.25
CA LYS A 263 -24.07 13.12 -3.12
C LYS A 263 -22.78 13.82 -2.68
N ALA A 264 -21.93 14.16 -3.64
CA ALA A 264 -20.79 15.04 -3.42
C ALA A 264 -21.19 16.52 -3.59
N PHE A 265 -20.55 17.39 -2.84
CA PHE A 265 -20.81 18.84 -2.84
C PHE A 265 -19.51 19.60 -3.10
N ILE A 266 -19.58 20.69 -3.87
CA ILE A 266 -18.49 21.68 -3.91
C ILE A 266 -18.48 22.48 -2.60
N ALA A 267 -17.36 23.12 -2.30
CA ALA A 267 -17.14 23.80 -1.02
C ALA A 267 -18.25 24.80 -0.65
N GLY A 268 -18.81 25.55 -1.62
CA GLY A 268 -19.90 26.51 -1.38
C GLY A 268 -21.18 25.83 -0.89
N ASP A 269 -21.56 24.71 -1.53
CA ASP A 269 -22.73 23.92 -1.15
C ASP A 269 -22.50 23.19 0.18
N ALA A 270 -21.26 22.70 0.42
CA ALA A 270 -20.87 22.06 1.67
C ALA A 270 -20.95 23.02 2.85
N LEU A 271 -20.50 24.26 2.66
CA LEU A 271 -20.61 25.31 3.67
C LEU A 271 -22.09 25.64 4.00
N ALA A 272 -22.93 25.79 2.98
CA ALA A 272 -24.34 26.08 3.16
C ALA A 272 -25.10 24.95 3.89
N ARG A 273 -24.61 23.71 3.79
CA ARG A 273 -25.13 22.52 4.48
C ARG A 273 -24.48 22.26 5.83
N GLY A 274 -23.51 23.08 6.25
CA GLY A 274 -22.78 22.90 7.49
C GLY A 274 -21.84 21.69 7.50
N LEU A 275 -21.50 21.17 6.32
CA LEU A 275 -20.54 20.07 6.17
C LEU A 275 -19.09 20.54 6.42
N ILE A 276 -18.81 21.81 6.16
CA ILE A 276 -17.55 22.49 6.49
C ILE A 276 -17.83 23.76 7.29
N ASP A 277 -16.80 24.35 7.89
CA ASP A 277 -16.92 25.56 8.68
C ASP A 277 -16.50 26.81 7.92
N GLN A 278 -15.54 26.67 6.99
CA GLN A 278 -15.01 27.79 6.21
C GLN A 278 -14.45 27.34 4.87
N ILE A 279 -14.56 28.21 3.86
CA ILE A 279 -13.84 28.08 2.58
C ILE A 279 -12.51 28.79 2.72
N GLY A 280 -11.41 28.10 2.41
CA GLY A 280 -10.06 28.64 2.49
C GLY A 280 -9.01 27.61 2.07
N TYR A 281 -7.83 28.12 1.73
CA TYR A 281 -6.66 27.30 1.42
C TYR A 281 -5.98 26.78 2.69
N PRO A 282 -5.06 25.80 2.60
CA PRO A 282 -4.39 25.21 3.76
C PRO A 282 -3.71 26.23 4.68
N GLU A 283 -3.18 27.32 4.13
CA GLU A 283 -2.54 28.38 4.90
C GLU A 283 -3.51 29.03 5.90
N ALA A 284 -4.78 29.23 5.50
CA ALA A 284 -5.81 29.76 6.40
C ALA A 284 -6.12 28.77 7.54
N ALA A 285 -6.04 27.46 7.27
CA ALA A 285 -6.21 26.43 8.29
C ALA A 285 -5.02 26.40 9.27
N TYR A 286 -3.79 26.63 8.78
CA TYR A 286 -2.60 26.74 9.64
C TYR A 286 -2.70 27.95 10.59
N ASP A 287 -3.06 29.11 10.05
CA ASP A 287 -3.23 30.34 10.81
C ASP A 287 -4.35 30.19 11.87
N TYR A 288 -5.46 29.57 11.48
CA TYR A 288 -6.55 29.27 12.39
C TYR A 288 -6.11 28.34 13.52
N ALA A 289 -5.38 27.25 13.18
CA ALA A 289 -4.87 26.29 14.15
C ALA A 289 -3.90 26.95 15.15
N ALA A 290 -2.98 27.79 14.66
CA ALA A 290 -2.06 28.54 15.49
C ALA A 290 -2.81 29.49 16.44
N LYS A 291 -3.81 30.23 15.92
CA LYS A 291 -4.63 31.14 16.71
C LYS A 291 -5.46 30.39 17.77
N ALA A 292 -6.05 29.24 17.40
CA ALA A 292 -6.84 28.42 18.31
C ALA A 292 -5.98 27.85 19.45
N ALA A 293 -4.70 27.57 19.19
CA ALA A 293 -3.72 27.15 20.19
C ALA A 293 -3.07 28.32 20.96
N GLY A 294 -3.41 29.58 20.66
CA GLY A 294 -2.84 30.77 21.31
C GLY A 294 -1.36 30.99 20.99
N LEU A 295 -0.88 30.54 19.84
CA LEU A 295 0.54 30.63 19.48
C LEU A 295 0.89 32.04 19.02
N GLY A 296 2.06 32.52 19.46
CA GLY A 296 2.75 33.68 18.90
C GLY A 296 3.65 33.27 17.72
N ALA A 297 4.97 33.47 17.88
CA ALA A 297 5.94 32.97 16.89
C ALA A 297 5.92 31.43 16.88
N HIS A 298 5.64 30.84 15.73
CA HIS A 298 5.53 29.40 15.54
C HIS A 298 6.06 28.97 14.17
N SER A 299 6.27 27.68 14.00
CA SER A 299 6.56 27.06 12.72
C SER A 299 5.43 26.11 12.30
N VAL A 300 5.17 26.03 11.01
CA VAL A 300 4.29 25.04 10.41
C VAL A 300 5.17 23.91 9.88
N VAL A 301 4.98 22.70 10.42
CA VAL A 301 5.85 21.55 10.16
C VAL A 301 5.05 20.38 9.62
N LYS A 302 5.36 19.94 8.40
CA LYS A 302 4.75 18.77 7.78
C LYS A 302 5.47 17.51 8.24
N TYR A 303 4.69 16.58 8.76
CA TYR A 303 5.09 15.22 9.09
C TYR A 303 4.71 14.32 7.92
N SER A 304 5.68 13.63 7.34
CA SER A 304 5.47 12.77 6.20
C SER A 304 6.25 11.46 6.35
N PRO A 305 5.80 10.35 5.79
CA PRO A 305 6.58 9.13 5.78
C PRO A 305 7.88 9.36 5.01
N ASN A 306 8.97 8.70 5.41
CA ASN A 306 10.17 8.69 4.61
C ASN A 306 9.87 8.07 3.24
N PRO A 307 10.41 8.63 2.16
CA PRO A 307 10.21 8.07 0.84
C PRO A 307 10.80 6.66 0.77
N THR A 308 10.05 5.74 0.20
CA THR A 308 10.52 4.38 -0.05
C THR A 308 11.69 4.39 -1.04
N LEU A 309 12.52 3.33 -1.03
CA LEU A 309 13.62 3.19 -2.00
C LEU A 309 13.12 3.31 -3.45
N LEU A 310 11.93 2.77 -3.74
CA LEU A 310 11.33 2.88 -5.06
C LEU A 310 11.00 4.34 -5.43
N GLN A 311 10.45 5.11 -4.48
CA GLN A 311 10.18 6.54 -4.66
C GLN A 311 11.48 7.34 -4.82
N LEU A 312 12.55 6.99 -4.08
CA LEU A 312 13.88 7.61 -4.22
C LEU A 312 14.52 7.28 -5.57
N LEU A 313 14.38 6.06 -6.06
CA LEU A 313 14.88 5.66 -7.37
C LEU A 313 14.08 6.32 -8.50
N SER A 314 12.75 6.43 -8.39
CA SER A 314 11.91 7.13 -9.37
C SER A 314 12.14 8.64 -9.36
N ALA A 315 12.39 9.26 -8.21
CA ALA A 315 12.75 10.67 -8.10
C ALA A 315 14.12 10.99 -8.71
N LYS A 316 15.09 10.04 -8.64
CA LYS A 316 16.39 10.16 -9.34
C LYS A 316 16.30 9.96 -10.85
N SER A 317 15.24 9.32 -11.37
CA SER A 317 15.03 9.17 -12.82
C SER A 317 14.53 10.45 -13.51
N ASN A 318 14.18 11.49 -12.76
CA ASN A 318 13.90 12.84 -13.28
C ASN A 318 15.17 13.66 -13.63
N VAL A 319 16.34 13.02 -13.72
CA VAL A 319 17.53 13.65 -14.33
C VAL A 319 17.27 13.74 -15.85
N PRO A 320 17.47 14.93 -16.48
CA PRO A 320 17.26 15.09 -17.92
C PRO A 320 18.11 14.09 -18.71
N GLY A 321 17.49 13.10 -19.35
CA GLY A 321 18.15 12.05 -20.14
C GLY A 321 17.70 10.61 -19.86
N GLY A 322 16.91 10.34 -18.83
CA GLY A 322 16.36 9.01 -18.52
C GLY A 322 14.93 8.85 -19.04
N GLU A 323 14.71 8.23 -20.18
CA GLU A 323 13.37 7.93 -20.70
C GLU A 323 12.73 6.79 -19.87
N ALA A 324 11.65 7.07 -19.15
CA ALA A 324 10.73 6.05 -18.67
C ALA A 324 9.79 5.68 -19.82
N LYS A 325 9.83 4.44 -20.29
CA LYS A 325 8.93 3.95 -21.35
C LYS A 325 7.82 3.12 -20.74
N PHE A 326 6.59 3.55 -20.98
CA PHE A 326 5.40 2.72 -20.79
C PHE A 326 5.18 1.92 -22.09
N SER A 327 5.18 0.60 -22.00
CA SER A 327 4.80 -0.30 -23.07
C SER A 327 3.75 -1.27 -22.56
N GLY A 328 2.49 -1.01 -22.89
CA GLY A 328 1.37 -1.87 -22.51
C GLY A 328 1.18 -2.01 -20.99
N GLU A 329 1.42 -3.18 -20.45
CA GLU A 329 1.19 -3.51 -19.02
C GLU A 329 2.47 -3.45 -18.17
N THR A 330 3.59 -2.95 -18.69
CA THR A 330 4.89 -2.99 -18.01
C THR A 330 5.54 -1.61 -17.94
N LEU A 331 5.91 -1.19 -16.73
CA LEU A 331 6.76 -0.02 -16.50
C LEU A 331 8.22 -0.45 -16.46
N THR A 332 9.02 0.04 -17.41
CA THR A 332 10.46 -0.21 -17.43
C THR A 332 11.21 1.05 -17.04
N VAL A 333 11.94 1.01 -15.91
CA VAL A 333 12.82 2.09 -15.47
C VAL A 333 14.24 1.53 -15.36
N SER A 334 15.14 2.07 -16.16
CA SER A 334 16.57 1.70 -16.16
C SER A 334 16.85 0.18 -16.17
N GLY A 335 16.08 -0.59 -16.97
CA GLY A 335 16.31 -2.03 -17.15
C GLY A 335 15.60 -2.95 -16.14
N VAL A 336 14.83 -2.41 -15.20
CA VAL A 336 13.99 -3.17 -14.28
C VAL A 336 12.54 -3.06 -14.72
N SER A 337 11.90 -4.18 -15.06
CA SER A 337 10.49 -4.25 -15.48
C SER A 337 9.62 -4.67 -14.30
N VAL A 338 8.58 -3.90 -14.01
CA VAL A 338 7.55 -4.22 -13.00
C VAL A 338 6.23 -4.46 -13.72
N ASP A 339 5.65 -5.65 -13.53
CA ASP A 339 4.37 -6.03 -14.13
C ASP A 339 3.20 -5.40 -13.34
N ALA A 340 2.31 -4.73 -14.07
CA ALA A 340 1.14 -4.06 -13.48
C ALA A 340 0.05 -5.02 -12.96
N ARG A 341 0.15 -6.32 -13.24
CA ARG A 341 -0.82 -7.33 -12.77
C ARG A 341 -0.83 -7.52 -11.26
N SER A 342 0.30 -7.26 -10.59
CA SER A 342 0.39 -7.36 -9.13
C SER A 342 -0.39 -6.28 -8.37
N ALA A 343 -0.75 -5.18 -9.04
CA ALA A 343 -1.57 -4.10 -8.44
C ALA A 343 -3.08 -4.39 -8.49
N ALA A 344 -3.53 -5.25 -9.39
CA ALA A 344 -4.95 -5.56 -9.58
C ALA A 344 -5.51 -6.52 -8.52
N ASP A 345 -4.68 -7.39 -7.94
CA ASP A 345 -5.09 -8.37 -6.92
C ASP A 345 -5.46 -7.73 -5.56
N LEU A 346 -5.06 -6.48 -5.32
CA LEU A 346 -5.37 -5.75 -4.09
C LEU A 346 -6.78 -5.13 -4.08
N LEU A 347 -7.49 -5.13 -5.21
CA LEU A 347 -8.77 -4.42 -5.35
C LEU A 347 -10.02 -5.29 -5.18
N THR A 348 -9.89 -6.60 -4.93
CA THR A 348 -11.02 -7.52 -5.18
C THR A 348 -11.80 -8.02 -3.97
N THR A 349 -11.52 -7.65 -2.72
CA THR A 349 -12.17 -8.33 -1.59
C THR A 349 -12.72 -7.48 -0.44
N ARG A 350 -12.79 -6.14 -0.54
CA ARG A 350 -13.28 -5.30 0.58
C ARG A 350 -14.32 -4.27 0.13
N PRO A 351 -15.34 -3.94 0.96
CA PRO A 351 -16.25 -2.84 0.67
C PRO A 351 -15.46 -1.54 0.53
N LEU A 352 -15.65 -0.86 -0.58
CA LEU A 352 -14.95 0.37 -0.92
C LEU A 352 -15.87 1.57 -0.71
N LEU A 353 -15.39 2.55 0.05
CA LEU A 353 -15.93 3.90 0.06
C LEU A 353 -15.23 4.67 -1.06
N LEU A 354 -15.80 4.66 -2.26
CA LEU A 354 -15.21 5.29 -3.45
C LEU A 354 -16.22 6.22 -4.14
N TRP A 355 -15.74 7.39 -4.51
CA TRP A 355 -16.40 8.21 -5.52
C TRP A 355 -15.79 7.90 -6.90
N ARG A 356 -16.64 7.60 -7.91
CA ARG A 356 -16.26 7.56 -9.33
C ARG A 356 -16.95 8.74 -10.01
N GLY A 357 -16.16 9.74 -10.42
CA GLY A 357 -16.60 10.70 -11.42
C GLY A 357 -16.79 10.00 -12.77
N ASN A 358 -17.85 10.35 -13.49
CA ASN A 358 -18.06 9.96 -14.88
C ASN A 358 -17.09 10.73 -15.78
#